data_2adc08df988a3e7320aee00c5e5a194c
#
_entry.id   2adc08df988a3e7320aee00c5e5a194c
#
_cell.length_a   1.000
_cell.length_b   1.000
_cell.length_c   1.000
_cell.angle_alpha   90.00
_cell.angle_beta   90.00
_cell.angle_gamma   90.00
#
_symmetry.space_group_name_H-M   'P 1'
#
loop_
_entity.id
_entity.type
_entity.pdbx_description
1 polymer ?
#
loop_
_entity_poly.entity_id
_entity_poly.type
_entity_poly.pdbx_seq_one_letter_code
_entity_poly.pdbx_strand_id
1 'polypeptide(L)'
;MLLVLKNKDTLNLDSFSFKCCVGKKGLNKFKKEGDGTTPIGTFGLGNIYYRSDRVSKPITKFNCIKIKKNMGWCDDPNSKFYNKLIDIKSSANKEKMYQKDTMYDYLLVINYNRKKIVKNK
;
A
#
# COMPACT_ATOMS: atom_id res chain seq x y z
N MET A 1 -3.15 18.97 -1.98
CA MET A 1 -2.20 18.26 -1.11
C MET A 1 -1.25 17.44 -1.97
N LEU A 2 0.03 17.64 -1.80
CA LEU A 2 1.08 16.90 -2.50
C LEU A 2 2.00 16.24 -1.49
N LEU A 3 2.10 14.92 -1.58
CA LEU A 3 3.00 14.11 -0.77
C LEU A 3 4.23 13.76 -1.63
N VAL A 4 5.41 14.21 -1.23
CA VAL A 4 6.63 14.08 -2.04
C VAL A 4 7.67 13.24 -1.31
N LEU A 5 8.02 12.10 -1.90
CA LEU A 5 9.21 11.36 -1.48
C LEU A 5 10.45 12.07 -2.03
N LYS A 6 11.14 12.82 -1.17
CA LYS A 6 12.30 13.64 -1.54
C LYS A 6 13.54 12.79 -1.83
N ASN A 7 13.69 11.73 -1.02
CA ASN A 7 14.78 10.76 -1.13
C ASN A 7 14.34 9.44 -0.44
N LYS A 8 15.27 8.53 -0.21
CA LYS A 8 14.95 7.21 0.37
C LYS A 8 14.45 7.24 1.82
N ASP A 9 14.57 8.36 2.53
CA ASP A 9 14.24 8.44 3.95
C ASP A 9 13.40 9.65 4.35
N THR A 10 13.02 10.50 3.42
CA THR A 10 12.30 11.75 3.72
C THR A 10 11.06 11.91 2.87
N LEU A 11 9.93 12.04 3.53
CA LEU A 11 8.62 12.28 2.94
C LEU A 11 8.14 13.68 3.34
N ASN A 12 7.83 14.51 2.36
CA ASN A 12 7.36 15.89 2.59
C ASN A 12 5.87 15.99 2.30
N LEU A 13 5.15 16.67 3.18
CA LEU A 13 3.77 17.10 3.00
C LEU A 13 3.68 18.59 3.33
N ASP A 14 3.50 19.41 2.30
CA ASP A 14 3.54 20.89 2.42
C ASP A 14 4.84 21.32 3.15
N SER A 15 4.75 22.01 4.29
CA SER A 15 5.89 22.43 5.10
C SER A 15 6.42 21.36 6.07
N PHE A 16 5.75 20.21 6.18
CA PHE A 16 6.13 19.14 7.09
C PHE A 16 7.07 18.14 6.40
N SER A 17 8.07 17.68 7.15
CA SER A 17 8.97 16.58 6.74
C SER A 17 8.92 15.44 7.73
N PHE A 18 8.79 14.23 7.20
CA PHE A 18 8.69 13.00 7.99
C PHE A 18 9.80 12.03 7.59
N LYS A 19 10.32 11.32 8.57
CA LYS A 19 11.15 10.15 8.32
C LYS A 19 10.30 9.03 7.73
N CYS A 20 10.83 8.36 6.71
CA CYS A 20 10.18 7.20 6.08
C CYS A 20 11.22 6.16 5.67
N CYS A 21 10.76 5.03 5.20
CA CYS A 21 11.58 4.04 4.51
C CYS A 21 10.93 3.66 3.18
N VAL A 22 11.73 3.17 2.28
CA VAL A 22 11.30 2.63 0.98
C VAL A 22 11.63 1.14 0.91
N GLY A 23 11.30 0.49 -0.19
CA GLY A 23 11.67 -0.91 -0.40
C GLY A 23 13.16 -1.15 -0.13
N LYS A 24 13.51 -2.33 0.38
CA LYS A 24 14.90 -2.66 0.80
C LYS A 24 15.94 -2.43 -0.30
N LYS A 25 15.56 -2.61 -1.57
CA LYS A 25 16.43 -2.39 -2.74
C LYS A 25 16.29 -0.97 -3.34
N GLY A 26 15.60 -0.07 -2.65
CA GLY A 26 15.50 1.35 -3.01
C GLY A 26 14.38 1.66 -3.98
N LEU A 27 14.62 2.60 -4.88
CA LEU A 27 13.65 3.13 -5.84
C LEU A 27 13.91 2.56 -7.23
N ASN A 28 12.85 2.24 -7.98
CA ASN A 28 12.98 1.70 -9.33
C ASN A 28 11.87 2.24 -10.24
N LYS A 29 12.26 2.78 -11.38
CA LYS A 29 11.33 3.21 -12.44
C LYS A 29 10.66 2.02 -13.13
N PHE A 30 11.35 0.89 -13.22
CA PHE A 30 10.89 -0.35 -13.86
C PHE A 30 10.63 -1.46 -12.84
N LYS A 31 9.85 -1.11 -11.82
CA LYS A 31 9.50 -2.02 -10.74
C LYS A 31 8.83 -3.30 -11.26
N LYS A 32 9.22 -4.44 -10.64
CA LYS A 32 8.55 -5.74 -10.79
C LYS A 32 8.04 -6.24 -9.44
N GLU A 33 7.01 -7.07 -9.46
CA GLU A 33 6.52 -7.70 -8.23
C GLU A 33 7.64 -8.50 -7.53
N GLY A 34 7.75 -8.32 -6.22
CA GLY A 34 8.74 -9.02 -5.39
C GLY A 34 10.20 -8.56 -5.54
N ASP A 35 10.48 -7.48 -6.27
CA ASP A 35 11.85 -6.99 -6.48
C ASP A 35 12.41 -6.20 -5.29
N GLY A 36 11.60 -5.97 -4.25
CA GLY A 36 12.02 -5.24 -3.03
C GLY A 36 12.21 -3.74 -3.25
N THR A 37 11.68 -3.17 -4.33
CA THR A 37 11.79 -1.74 -4.63
C THR A 37 10.47 -1.00 -4.46
N THR A 38 10.58 0.32 -4.31
CA THR A 38 9.44 1.26 -4.36
C THR A 38 9.40 1.92 -5.75
N PRO A 39 8.23 1.99 -6.41
CA PRO A 39 8.13 2.55 -7.74
C PRO A 39 8.39 4.08 -7.75
N ILE A 40 9.07 4.54 -8.78
CA ILE A 40 9.26 5.97 -9.07
C ILE A 40 8.12 6.44 -9.98
N GLY A 41 7.49 7.55 -9.64
CA GLY A 41 6.44 8.18 -10.42
C GLY A 41 5.54 9.07 -9.59
N THR A 42 4.50 9.58 -10.22
CA THR A 42 3.43 10.36 -9.57
C THR A 42 2.15 9.55 -9.62
N PHE A 43 1.57 9.30 -8.45
CA PHE A 43 0.40 8.43 -8.31
C PHE A 43 -0.67 9.11 -7.47
N GLY A 44 -1.93 8.86 -7.78
CA GLY A 44 -3.04 9.22 -6.91
C GLY A 44 -3.04 8.38 -5.63
N LEU A 45 -3.76 8.86 -4.65
CA LEU A 45 -4.00 8.14 -3.39
C LEU A 45 -5.40 7.55 -3.38
N GLY A 46 -5.53 6.35 -2.86
CA GLY A 46 -6.78 5.61 -2.76
C GLY A 46 -7.34 5.59 -1.35
N ASN A 47 -7.95 4.47 -0.99
CA ASN A 47 -8.56 4.27 0.32
C ASN A 47 -7.52 4.20 1.43
N ILE A 48 -7.95 4.56 2.64
CA ILE A 48 -7.23 4.29 3.88
C ILE A 48 -7.87 3.07 4.54
N TYR A 49 -7.05 2.06 4.84
CA TYR A 49 -7.44 0.94 5.68
C TYR A 49 -6.85 1.14 7.07
N TYR A 50 -7.58 0.79 8.13
CA TYR A 50 -7.10 0.97 9.50
C TYR A 50 -7.59 -0.13 10.44
N ARG A 51 -6.79 -0.38 11.47
CA ARG A 51 -7.09 -1.34 12.55
C ARG A 51 -7.95 -0.66 13.62
N SER A 52 -9.26 -0.72 13.44
CA SER A 52 -10.22 -0.06 14.36
C SER A 52 -10.21 -0.62 15.78
N ASP A 53 -9.64 -1.80 15.98
CA ASP A 53 -9.43 -2.40 17.31
C ASP A 53 -8.24 -1.81 18.06
N ARG A 54 -7.35 -1.06 17.38
CA ARG A 54 -6.12 -0.50 17.97
C ARG A 54 -5.96 1.00 17.78
N VAL A 55 -6.48 1.56 16.72
CA VAL A 55 -6.29 2.96 16.36
C VAL A 55 -7.61 3.64 16.00
N SER A 56 -7.67 4.95 16.16
CA SER A 56 -8.83 5.76 15.81
C SER A 56 -8.95 5.92 14.31
N LYS A 57 -10.19 6.05 13.83
CA LYS A 57 -10.46 6.41 12.44
C LYS A 57 -9.78 7.75 12.10
N PRO A 58 -9.00 7.84 11.02
CA PRO A 58 -8.40 9.10 10.61
C PRO A 58 -9.43 10.18 10.30
N ILE A 59 -9.13 11.41 10.69
CA ILE A 59 -9.94 12.60 10.31
C ILE A 59 -9.46 13.04 8.92
N THR A 60 -10.21 12.67 7.88
CA THR A 60 -9.80 12.88 6.50
C THR A 60 -10.99 12.82 5.55
N LYS A 61 -10.83 13.37 4.34
CA LYS A 61 -11.77 13.22 3.22
C LYS A 61 -11.62 11.88 2.48
N PHE A 62 -10.54 11.14 2.72
CA PHE A 62 -10.37 9.81 2.13
C PHE A 62 -11.39 8.82 2.71
N ASN A 63 -11.79 7.87 1.86
CA ASN A 63 -12.62 6.76 2.32
C ASN A 63 -11.81 5.85 3.25
N CYS A 64 -12.30 5.68 4.47
CA CYS A 64 -11.64 4.86 5.51
C CYS A 64 -12.38 3.54 5.68
N ILE A 65 -11.64 2.44 5.60
CA ILE A 65 -12.15 1.07 5.65
C ILE A 65 -11.48 0.36 6.83
N LYS A 66 -12.29 -0.27 7.68
CA LYS A 66 -11.80 -1.09 8.79
C LYS A 66 -11.14 -2.36 8.27
N ILE A 67 -9.93 -2.67 8.71
CA ILE A 67 -9.27 -3.93 8.39
C ILE A 67 -9.92 -5.05 9.19
N LYS A 68 -10.40 -6.07 8.48
CA LYS A 68 -11.02 -7.27 9.04
C LYS A 68 -10.08 -8.47 8.93
N LYS A 69 -10.28 -9.47 9.78
CA LYS A 69 -9.46 -10.69 9.82
C LYS A 69 -9.40 -11.47 8.51
N ASN A 70 -10.43 -11.33 7.67
CA ASN A 70 -10.53 -12.02 6.38
C ASN A 70 -9.94 -11.23 5.20
N MET A 71 -9.34 -10.08 5.41
CA MET A 71 -8.79 -9.24 4.35
C MET A 71 -7.37 -9.64 3.99
N GLY A 72 -7.11 -9.78 2.69
CA GLY A 72 -5.80 -9.97 2.09
C GLY A 72 -5.62 -9.10 0.85
N TRP A 73 -4.39 -8.79 0.51
CA TRP A 73 -4.04 -8.11 -0.72
C TRP A 73 -3.34 -9.09 -1.65
N CYS A 74 -3.88 -9.32 -2.84
CA CYS A 74 -3.35 -10.29 -3.77
C CYS A 74 -2.03 -9.79 -4.38
N ASP A 75 -0.97 -10.52 -4.16
CA ASP A 75 0.37 -10.29 -4.71
C ASP A 75 0.79 -11.37 -5.72
N ASP A 76 -0.14 -12.20 -6.14
CA ASP A 76 0.07 -13.26 -7.12
C ASP A 76 -0.05 -12.71 -8.55
N PRO A 77 1.08 -12.57 -9.30
CA PRO A 77 1.06 -12.00 -10.65
C PRO A 77 0.24 -12.82 -11.66
N ASN A 78 -0.03 -14.08 -11.37
CA ASN A 78 -0.78 -14.98 -12.25
C ASN A 78 -2.29 -14.96 -11.96
N SER A 79 -2.69 -14.35 -10.85
CA SER A 79 -4.10 -14.26 -10.46
C SER A 79 -4.83 -13.15 -11.23
N LYS A 80 -6.09 -13.40 -11.58
CA LYS A 80 -7.00 -12.34 -12.06
C LYS A 80 -7.30 -11.26 -11.01
N PHE A 81 -6.99 -11.57 -9.75
CA PHE A 81 -7.14 -10.64 -8.63
C PHE A 81 -5.86 -9.90 -8.28
N TYR A 82 -4.79 -10.05 -9.08
CA TYR A 82 -3.52 -9.39 -8.81
C TYR A 82 -3.69 -7.90 -8.48
N ASN A 83 -3.00 -7.44 -7.45
CA ASN A 83 -3.04 -6.07 -6.94
C ASN A 83 -4.44 -5.59 -6.50
N LYS A 84 -5.25 -6.50 -5.95
CA LYS A 84 -6.61 -6.22 -5.45
C LYS A 84 -6.81 -6.79 -4.05
N LEU A 85 -7.79 -6.20 -3.34
CA LEU A 85 -8.30 -6.75 -2.09
C LEU A 85 -9.03 -8.07 -2.37
N ILE A 86 -8.72 -9.10 -1.59
CA ILE A 86 -9.33 -10.43 -1.67
C ILE A 86 -9.63 -10.99 -0.29
N ASP A 87 -10.45 -12.02 -0.22
CA ASP A 87 -10.64 -12.82 0.98
C ASP A 87 -9.41 -13.72 1.22
N ILE A 88 -8.99 -13.89 2.47
CA ILE A 88 -7.85 -14.75 2.83
C ILE A 88 -8.08 -16.22 2.50
N LYS A 89 -9.32 -16.66 2.31
CA LYS A 89 -9.68 -18.02 1.88
C LYS A 89 -9.40 -18.29 0.40
N SER A 90 -9.17 -17.24 -0.41
CA SER A 90 -8.77 -17.39 -1.81
C SER A 90 -7.48 -18.20 -1.92
N SER A 91 -7.36 -19.03 -2.96
CA SER A 91 -6.15 -19.81 -3.24
C SER A 91 -4.97 -18.98 -3.77
N ALA A 92 -5.23 -17.75 -4.26
CA ALA A 92 -4.19 -16.86 -4.74
C ALA A 92 -3.23 -16.44 -3.62
N ASN A 93 -1.95 -16.29 -3.94
CA ASN A 93 -0.98 -15.72 -3.02
C ASN A 93 -1.41 -14.31 -2.61
N LYS A 94 -1.24 -14.01 -1.34
CA LYS A 94 -1.71 -12.75 -0.76
C LYS A 94 -0.92 -12.37 0.49
N GLU A 95 -0.89 -11.08 0.73
CA GLU A 95 -0.46 -10.52 2.00
C GLU A 95 -1.67 -10.33 2.92
N LYS A 96 -1.62 -10.92 4.11
CA LYS A 96 -2.69 -10.73 5.11
C LYS A 96 -2.63 -9.32 5.67
N MET A 97 -3.75 -8.62 5.65
CA MET A 97 -3.81 -7.24 6.13
C MET A 97 -3.99 -7.16 7.65
N TYR A 98 -4.64 -8.14 8.27
CA TYR A 98 -4.83 -8.20 9.72
C TYR A 98 -3.61 -8.85 10.39
N GLN A 99 -2.59 -8.03 10.69
CA GLN A 99 -1.32 -8.47 11.26
C GLN A 99 -1.28 -8.31 12.79
N LYS A 100 -0.42 -9.10 13.46
CA LYS A 100 -0.17 -8.96 14.90
C LYS A 100 0.67 -7.73 15.23
N ASP A 101 1.63 -7.40 14.37
CA ASP A 101 2.45 -6.19 14.49
C ASP A 101 1.67 -4.92 14.12
N THR A 102 2.31 -3.77 14.20
CA THR A 102 1.71 -2.46 13.94
C THR A 102 1.85 -1.97 12.50
N MET A 103 2.40 -2.80 11.61
CA MET A 103 2.74 -2.41 10.23
C MET A 103 1.52 -1.85 9.47
N TYR A 104 0.36 -2.48 9.63
CA TYR A 104 -0.89 -2.07 8.97
C TYR A 104 -1.93 -1.49 9.93
N ASP A 105 -1.51 -0.84 11.00
CA ASP A 105 -2.43 -0.05 11.83
C ASP A 105 -3.11 1.03 10.98
N TYR A 106 -2.36 1.67 10.07
CA TYR A 106 -2.86 2.50 8.99
C TYR A 106 -2.19 2.10 7.66
N LEU A 107 -2.98 1.95 6.63
CA LEU A 107 -2.53 1.64 5.27
C LEU A 107 -3.20 2.59 4.28
N LEU A 108 -2.43 3.48 3.67
CA LEU A 108 -2.89 4.34 2.58
C LEU A 108 -2.49 3.73 1.24
N VAL A 109 -3.47 3.40 0.42
CA VAL A 109 -3.22 2.80 -0.89
C VAL A 109 -2.72 3.85 -1.87
N ILE A 110 -1.58 3.57 -2.48
CA ILE A 110 -1.07 4.33 -3.63
C ILE A 110 -1.64 3.70 -4.91
N ASN A 111 -2.20 4.52 -5.79
CA ASN A 111 -2.84 4.05 -7.03
C ASN A 111 -1.79 3.71 -8.11
N TYR A 112 -0.79 2.91 -7.73
CA TYR A 112 0.18 2.32 -8.63
C TYR A 112 -0.39 1.02 -9.21
N ASN A 113 -0.33 0.86 -10.53
CA ASN A 113 -0.80 -0.36 -11.23
C ASN A 113 -2.25 -0.76 -10.87
N ARG A 114 -3.17 0.21 -10.79
CA ARG A 114 -4.55 0.00 -10.33
C ARG A 114 -5.62 0.10 -11.41
N LYS A 115 -5.47 1.02 -12.38
CA LYS A 115 -6.49 1.26 -13.42
C LYS A 115 -6.42 0.21 -14.53
N LYS A 116 -5.25 0.04 -15.13
CA LYS A 116 -4.98 -1.00 -16.13
C LYS A 116 -3.88 -1.87 -15.58
N ILE A 117 -4.26 -2.94 -14.89
CA ILE A 117 -3.32 -3.78 -14.17
C ILE A 117 -2.44 -4.52 -15.15
N VAL A 118 -1.13 -4.32 -15.03
CA VAL A 118 -0.10 -5.07 -15.74
C VAL A 118 0.45 -6.12 -14.80
N LYS A 119 0.43 -7.38 -15.19
CA LYS A 119 0.96 -8.48 -14.38
C LYS A 119 2.45 -8.31 -14.13
N ASN A 120 2.89 -8.75 -12.97
CA ASN A 120 4.30 -8.74 -12.56
C ASN A 120 4.93 -7.34 -12.46
N LYS A 121 4.13 -6.32 -12.05
CA LYS A 121 4.60 -4.94 -11.93
C LYS A 121 4.41 -4.36 -10.52
#